data_c6a01a618e4f3ef83b0b00834083e2f8
#
_entry.id   c6a01a618e4f3ef83b0b00834083e2f8
#
_cell.length_a   1.000
_cell.length_b   1.000
_cell.length_c   1.000
_cell.angle_alpha   90.00
_cell.angle_beta   90.00
_cell.angle_gamma   90.00
#
_symmetry.space_group_name_H-M   'P 1'
#
loop_
_entity.id
_entity.type
_entity.pdbx_description
1 polymer ?
#
loop_
_entity_poly.entity_id
_entity_poly.type
_entity_poly.pdbx_seq_one_letter_code
_entity_poly.pdbx_strand_id
1 'polypeptide(L)'
;GVFNVYNEETNKYERLIKIVRGSSLGNYSWDTSESSINSGYGINEWSQADLMIELNNDYLGTNTGTTTWFNGQNDQQTGSYDYSKNIKDEYVNKIATVRWNLGGLSNPTKPASSLYVEERGTSHVSTITDDKERTDFYSDKIGLMYPSDYGYASSNAACRNTTSIVSNCRVNNWLYAFGLYWTLSSLTTDGYTALSVYSTPQNLQYTFH
;
A
#
# COMPACT_ATOMS: atom_id res chain seq x y z
N GLY A 1 10.11 3.77 12.09
CA GLY A 1 10.46 2.67 13.01
C GLY A 1 11.58 1.81 12.49
N VAL A 2 12.07 0.88 13.32
CA VAL A 2 13.08 -0.11 12.94
C VAL A 2 12.40 -1.45 12.74
N PHE A 3 12.62 -2.06 11.59
CA PHE A 3 11.97 -3.32 11.19
C PHE A 3 13.03 -4.33 10.76
N ASN A 4 12.74 -5.61 11.00
CA ASN A 4 13.56 -6.70 10.50
C ASN A 4 13.02 -7.08 9.11
N VAL A 5 13.77 -6.77 8.07
CA VAL A 5 13.38 -6.95 6.67
C VAL A 5 14.45 -7.71 5.92
N TYR A 6 14.06 -8.45 4.88
CA TYR A 6 15.03 -9.09 4.01
C TYR A 6 15.60 -8.06 3.04
N ASN A 7 16.91 -7.85 3.11
CA ASN A 7 17.63 -6.92 2.24
C ASN A 7 18.21 -7.71 1.07
N GLU A 8 17.78 -7.38 -0.15
CA GLU A 8 18.21 -8.08 -1.37
C GLU A 8 19.69 -7.79 -1.72
N GLU A 9 20.20 -6.65 -1.31
CA GLU A 9 21.60 -6.28 -1.59
C GLU A 9 22.58 -7.11 -0.76
N THR A 10 22.19 -7.49 0.46
CA THR A 10 23.03 -8.28 1.39
C THR A 10 22.60 -9.73 1.51
N ASN A 11 21.45 -10.10 0.91
CA ASN A 11 20.84 -11.44 0.95
C ASN A 11 20.59 -11.97 2.37
N LYS A 12 20.16 -11.10 3.30
CA LYS A 12 19.87 -11.49 4.69
C LYS A 12 18.84 -10.58 5.34
N TYR A 13 18.29 -11.04 6.47
CA TYR A 13 17.45 -10.20 7.31
C TYR A 13 18.30 -9.19 8.08
N GLU A 14 17.91 -7.94 8.01
CA GLU A 14 18.57 -6.81 8.66
C GLU A 14 17.57 -5.89 9.36
N ARG A 15 18.04 -5.21 10.39
CA ARG A 15 17.25 -4.18 11.08
C ARG A 15 17.44 -2.84 10.37
N LEU A 16 16.48 -2.49 9.55
CA LEU A 16 16.49 -1.23 8.80
C LEU A 16 15.44 -0.24 9.33
N ILE A 17 15.69 1.04 9.07
CA ILE A 17 14.75 2.10 9.40
C ILE A 17 13.74 2.23 8.27
N LYS A 18 12.45 2.07 8.59
CA LYS A 18 11.34 2.37 7.69
C LYS A 18 10.90 3.82 7.92
N ILE A 19 10.92 4.59 6.85
CA ILE A 19 10.48 5.99 6.82
C ILE A 19 9.12 6.03 6.11
N VAL A 20 8.21 6.82 6.64
CA VAL A 20 6.91 7.10 6.03
C VAL A 20 6.85 8.58 5.67
N ARG A 21 6.43 8.88 4.45
CA ARG A 21 6.18 10.26 4.04
C ARG A 21 4.96 10.80 4.79
N GLY A 22 5.07 11.99 5.33
CA GLY A 22 4.03 12.64 6.13
C GLY A 22 3.08 13.55 5.34
N SER A 23 3.11 13.53 4.00
CA SER A 23 2.21 14.31 3.15
C SER A 23 1.84 13.50 1.91
N SER A 24 0.63 13.74 1.37
CA SER A 24 0.19 13.13 0.12
C SER A 24 1.13 13.49 -1.05
N LEU A 25 1.28 12.57 -1.98
CA LEU A 25 1.92 12.81 -3.28
C LEU A 25 0.90 13.31 -4.31
N GLY A 26 -0.38 13.04 -4.11
CA GLY A 26 -1.44 13.31 -5.06
C GLY A 26 -2.51 12.23 -5.02
N ASN A 27 -3.37 12.24 -6.04
CA ASN A 27 -4.37 11.20 -6.27
C ASN A 27 -3.83 10.20 -7.28
N TYR A 28 -3.87 8.93 -6.93
CA TYR A 28 -3.40 7.82 -7.75
C TYR A 28 -4.39 6.67 -7.65
N SER A 29 -4.62 5.96 -8.74
CA SER A 29 -5.17 4.61 -8.67
C SER A 29 -4.11 3.66 -8.16
N TRP A 30 -4.51 2.56 -7.56
CA TRP A 30 -3.61 1.44 -7.27
C TRP A 30 -3.07 0.85 -8.57
N ASP A 31 -4.01 0.60 -9.48
CA ASP A 31 -3.74 0.16 -10.83
C ASP A 31 -4.68 0.91 -11.77
N THR A 32 -4.31 1.10 -13.03
CA THR A 32 -5.19 1.74 -14.00
C THR A 32 -6.18 0.72 -14.57
N SER A 33 -7.43 1.15 -14.79
CA SER A 33 -8.44 0.25 -15.33
C SER A 33 -8.15 -0.08 -16.79
N GLU A 34 -7.77 -1.31 -17.06
CA GLU A 34 -7.84 -1.87 -18.40
C GLU A 34 -9.25 -2.38 -18.65
N SER A 35 -9.87 -1.98 -19.74
CA SER A 35 -11.30 -2.23 -20.02
C SER A 35 -11.69 -3.70 -20.08
N SER A 36 -10.73 -4.61 -20.21
CA SER A 36 -10.95 -6.06 -20.30
C SER A 36 -10.68 -6.79 -18.98
N ILE A 37 -9.97 -6.19 -18.03
CA ILE A 37 -9.59 -6.84 -16.78
C ILE A 37 -10.53 -6.43 -15.66
N ASN A 38 -11.09 -7.43 -14.95
CA ASN A 38 -11.98 -7.22 -13.81
C ASN A 38 -13.06 -6.17 -14.06
N SER A 39 -13.65 -6.17 -15.24
CA SER A 39 -14.67 -5.19 -15.65
C SER A 39 -14.18 -3.75 -15.61
N GLY A 40 -12.90 -3.51 -15.80
CA GLY A 40 -12.29 -2.19 -15.81
C GLY A 40 -11.81 -1.68 -14.43
N TYR A 41 -11.69 -2.56 -13.45
CA TYR A 41 -11.16 -2.22 -12.11
C TYR A 41 -9.66 -2.47 -11.96
N GLY A 42 -8.96 -2.95 -13.00
CA GLY A 42 -7.55 -3.31 -12.89
C GLY A 42 -7.29 -4.54 -12.01
N ILE A 43 -6.11 -4.63 -11.45
CA ILE A 43 -5.67 -5.78 -10.62
C ILE A 43 -5.18 -5.31 -9.25
N ASN A 44 -5.32 -6.17 -8.25
CA ASN A 44 -4.79 -5.91 -6.90
C ASN A 44 -3.47 -6.66 -6.60
N GLU A 45 -2.70 -6.98 -7.62
CA GLU A 45 -1.36 -7.55 -7.48
C GLU A 45 -0.29 -6.45 -7.50
N TRP A 46 0.31 -6.16 -6.36
CA TRP A 46 1.26 -5.05 -6.20
C TRP A 46 2.45 -5.12 -7.15
N SER A 47 2.98 -6.30 -7.42
CA SER A 47 4.14 -6.48 -8.30
C SER A 47 3.89 -6.03 -9.74
N GLN A 48 2.64 -5.77 -10.12
CA GLN A 48 2.20 -5.38 -11.44
C GLN A 48 1.41 -4.06 -11.44
N ALA A 49 1.19 -3.47 -10.27
CA ALA A 49 0.38 -2.27 -10.11
C ALA A 49 1.08 -1.01 -10.68
N ASP A 50 0.33 -0.17 -11.35
CA ASP A 50 0.83 1.10 -11.89
C ASP A 50 1.36 2.02 -10.78
N LEU A 51 0.74 2.01 -9.61
CA LEU A 51 1.21 2.78 -8.46
C LEU A 51 2.59 2.30 -7.98
N MET A 52 2.87 1.01 -8.04
CA MET A 52 4.20 0.47 -7.74
C MET A 52 5.24 1.02 -8.72
N ILE A 53 4.92 1.02 -10.01
CA ILE A 53 5.80 1.54 -11.07
C ILE A 53 6.04 3.04 -10.87
N GLU A 54 4.99 3.82 -10.64
CA GLU A 54 5.06 5.25 -10.36
C GLU A 54 5.99 5.57 -9.18
N LEU A 55 5.87 4.82 -8.08
CA LEU A 55 6.67 5.08 -6.88
C LEU A 55 8.14 4.70 -7.04
N ASN A 56 8.43 3.61 -7.71
CA ASN A 56 9.80 3.11 -7.82
C ASN A 56 10.56 3.63 -9.05
N ASN A 57 9.87 4.09 -10.08
CA ASN A 57 10.50 4.71 -11.25
C ASN A 57 10.45 6.24 -11.16
N ASP A 58 9.24 6.82 -11.08
CA ASP A 58 9.09 8.26 -11.24
C ASP A 58 9.38 9.03 -9.94
N TYR A 59 8.77 8.62 -8.84
CA TYR A 59 9.02 9.26 -7.55
C TYR A 59 10.46 9.06 -7.05
N LEU A 60 10.96 7.84 -7.13
CA LEU A 60 12.35 7.53 -6.75
C LEU A 60 13.35 8.17 -7.72
N GLY A 61 13.00 8.23 -9.01
CA GLY A 61 13.79 8.88 -10.06
C GLY A 61 13.75 10.40 -10.03
N THR A 62 12.94 11.00 -9.13
CA THR A 62 12.74 12.46 -9.04
C THR A 62 12.26 13.10 -10.34
N ASN A 63 11.46 12.38 -11.10
CA ASN A 63 10.95 12.78 -12.41
C ASN A 63 9.81 13.80 -12.31
N THR A 64 9.46 14.38 -13.44
CA THR A 64 8.25 15.19 -13.65
C THR A 64 7.44 14.59 -14.80
N GLY A 65 6.14 14.64 -14.71
CA GLY A 65 5.30 14.06 -15.75
C GLY A 65 3.82 14.21 -15.49
N THR A 66 3.06 13.28 -16.06
CA THR A 66 1.61 13.17 -15.85
C THR A 66 1.29 11.80 -15.30
N THR A 67 0.29 11.75 -14.43
CA THR A 67 -0.28 10.50 -13.92
C THR A 67 -1.77 10.47 -14.19
N THR A 68 -2.33 9.28 -14.17
CA THR A 68 -3.77 9.07 -14.28
C THR A 68 -4.30 8.41 -13.04
N TRP A 69 -5.56 8.68 -12.70
CA TRP A 69 -6.31 7.95 -11.69
C TRP A 69 -7.77 7.85 -12.11
N PHE A 70 -8.54 7.04 -11.40
CA PHE A 70 -9.96 6.86 -11.69
C PHE A 70 -10.81 7.28 -10.48
N ASN A 71 -11.88 8.03 -10.71
CA ASN A 71 -12.90 8.35 -9.70
C ASN A 71 -13.98 7.26 -9.58
N GLY A 72 -13.84 6.21 -10.31
CA GLY A 72 -14.71 5.07 -10.43
C GLY A 72 -14.39 4.36 -11.74
N GLN A 73 -15.09 3.28 -12.01
CA GLN A 73 -14.87 2.51 -13.22
C GLN A 73 -14.98 3.40 -14.48
N ASN A 74 -13.93 3.41 -15.28
CA ASN A 74 -13.82 4.15 -16.55
C ASN A 74 -13.91 5.71 -16.46
N ASP A 75 -13.92 6.29 -15.27
CA ASP A 75 -13.85 7.74 -15.10
C ASP A 75 -12.40 8.19 -14.92
N GLN A 76 -11.64 8.15 -16.01
CA GLN A 76 -10.23 8.49 -16.03
C GLN A 76 -9.99 9.99 -15.82
N GLN A 77 -9.11 10.30 -14.90
CA GLN A 77 -8.61 11.64 -14.63
C GLN A 77 -7.12 11.71 -14.95
N THR A 78 -6.62 12.89 -15.26
CA THR A 78 -5.19 13.11 -15.53
C THR A 78 -4.70 14.32 -14.73
N GLY A 79 -3.54 14.20 -14.12
CA GLY A 79 -2.86 15.28 -13.41
C GLY A 79 -1.36 15.30 -13.70
N SER A 80 -0.72 16.39 -13.34
CA SER A 80 0.74 16.50 -13.40
C SER A 80 1.37 16.22 -12.05
N TYR A 81 2.56 15.64 -12.06
CA TYR A 81 3.40 15.49 -10.89
C TYR A 81 4.77 16.14 -11.09
N ASP A 82 5.38 16.56 -9.99
CA ASP A 82 6.76 17.05 -9.96
C ASP A 82 7.45 16.48 -8.72
N TYR A 83 8.28 15.47 -8.92
CA TYR A 83 9.02 14.81 -7.86
C TYR A 83 10.47 15.32 -7.71
N SER A 84 10.87 16.31 -8.50
CA SER A 84 12.25 16.82 -8.54
C SER A 84 12.82 17.29 -7.20
N LYS A 85 11.96 17.53 -6.18
CA LYS A 85 12.37 17.98 -4.84
C LYS A 85 12.01 16.99 -3.72
N ASN A 86 11.50 15.81 -4.06
CA ASN A 86 10.97 14.90 -3.04
C ASN A 86 12.06 14.08 -2.34
N ILE A 87 12.99 13.52 -3.10
CA ILE A 87 14.15 12.80 -2.56
C ILE A 87 15.40 13.42 -3.17
N LYS A 88 16.35 13.79 -2.33
CA LYS A 88 17.63 14.27 -2.85
C LYS A 88 18.44 13.10 -3.37
N ASP A 89 19.14 13.29 -4.49
CA ASP A 89 19.94 12.27 -5.17
C ASP A 89 20.91 11.54 -4.24
N GLU A 90 21.50 12.26 -3.28
CA GLU A 90 22.41 11.69 -2.28
C GLU A 90 21.76 10.64 -1.36
N TYR A 91 20.41 10.61 -1.28
CA TYR A 91 19.65 9.65 -0.45
C TYR A 91 19.05 8.51 -1.24
N VAL A 92 18.83 8.66 -2.54
CA VAL A 92 18.25 7.60 -3.40
C VAL A 92 19.06 6.31 -3.29
N ASN A 93 20.39 6.43 -3.33
CA ASN A 93 21.31 5.30 -3.22
C ASN A 93 21.47 4.73 -1.80
N LYS A 94 20.84 5.37 -0.80
CA LYS A 94 20.82 4.88 0.60
C LYS A 94 19.56 4.13 0.95
N ILE A 95 18.59 4.10 0.03
CA ILE A 95 17.36 3.32 0.19
C ILE A 95 17.65 1.90 -0.28
N ALA A 96 17.59 0.96 0.65
CA ALA A 96 17.84 -0.45 0.36
C ALA A 96 16.69 -1.08 -0.44
N THR A 97 16.99 -1.99 -1.34
CA THR A 97 16.02 -2.87 -1.97
C THR A 97 15.66 -3.97 -0.99
N VAL A 98 14.40 -4.04 -0.58
CA VAL A 98 13.91 -4.97 0.44
C VAL A 98 12.69 -5.74 -0.04
N ARG A 99 12.42 -6.88 0.57
CA ARG A 99 11.20 -7.66 0.32
C ARG A 99 10.00 -7.05 1.03
N TRP A 100 9.00 -6.72 0.24
CA TRP A 100 7.67 -6.35 0.69
C TRP A 100 6.78 -7.58 0.58
N ASN A 101 6.24 -8.06 1.71
CA ASN A 101 5.33 -9.20 1.71
C ASN A 101 3.99 -8.80 1.08
N LEU A 102 3.41 -9.68 0.28
CA LEU A 102 2.18 -9.42 -0.48
C LEU A 102 1.03 -10.33 -0.06
N GLY A 103 1.05 -10.85 1.15
CA GLY A 103 -0.07 -11.61 1.69
C GLY A 103 -1.34 -10.76 1.77
N GLY A 104 -2.42 -11.30 1.21
CA GLY A 104 -3.71 -10.64 1.17
C GLY A 104 -4.52 -10.85 2.45
N LEU A 105 -5.52 -10.01 2.63
CA LEU A 105 -6.43 -10.03 3.78
C LEU A 105 -7.80 -10.57 3.40
N SER A 106 -8.33 -11.47 4.21
CA SER A 106 -9.70 -11.97 4.04
C SER A 106 -10.76 -11.04 4.64
N ASN A 107 -10.37 -10.21 5.60
CA ASN A 107 -11.26 -9.27 6.27
C ASN A 107 -10.46 -8.16 6.97
N PRO A 108 -10.67 -6.87 6.63
CA PRO A 108 -9.96 -5.74 7.24
C PRO A 108 -10.43 -5.38 8.66
N THR A 109 -11.52 -5.96 9.14
CA THR A 109 -12.07 -5.66 10.47
C THR A 109 -11.38 -6.44 11.59
N LYS A 110 -10.31 -7.16 11.28
CA LYS A 110 -9.50 -7.91 12.25
C LYS A 110 -8.59 -6.99 13.07
N PRO A 111 -8.15 -7.45 14.26
CA PRO A 111 -7.12 -6.75 15.03
C PRO A 111 -5.82 -6.56 14.23
N ALA A 112 -5.10 -5.48 14.49
CA ALA A 112 -3.83 -5.20 13.83
C ALA A 112 -2.82 -6.34 13.94
N SER A 113 -2.83 -7.07 15.06
CA SER A 113 -1.98 -8.25 15.28
C SER A 113 -2.32 -9.41 14.33
N SER A 114 -3.60 -9.60 14.01
CA SER A 114 -4.05 -10.62 13.05
C SER A 114 -3.75 -10.19 11.61
N LEU A 115 -4.02 -8.92 11.28
CA LEU A 115 -3.67 -8.34 9.98
C LEU A 115 -2.17 -8.51 9.70
N TYR A 116 -1.33 -8.22 10.71
CA TYR A 116 0.12 -8.37 10.60
C TYR A 116 0.56 -9.77 10.18
N VAL A 117 -0.11 -10.81 10.69
CA VAL A 117 0.21 -12.21 10.33
C VAL A 117 -0.24 -12.53 8.90
N GLU A 118 -1.44 -12.08 8.52
CA GLU A 118 -1.98 -12.35 7.18
C GLU A 118 -1.19 -11.63 6.08
N GLU A 119 -0.82 -10.37 6.29
CA GLU A 119 -0.02 -9.56 5.37
C GLU A 119 1.35 -10.16 5.05
N ARG A 120 1.85 -11.00 5.92
CA ARG A 120 3.14 -11.70 5.79
C ARG A 120 2.99 -13.17 5.44
N GLY A 121 1.74 -13.60 5.23
CA GLY A 121 1.41 -14.93 4.75
C GLY A 121 1.49 -15.04 3.23
N THR A 122 1.06 -16.19 2.73
CA THR A 122 1.05 -16.53 1.30
C THR A 122 -0.38 -16.65 0.75
N SER A 123 -1.37 -16.10 1.46
CA SER A 123 -2.76 -16.14 1.01
C SER A 123 -3.00 -15.10 -0.08
N HIS A 124 -3.44 -15.58 -1.22
CA HIS A 124 -3.80 -14.76 -2.38
C HIS A 124 -5.25 -14.99 -2.77
N VAL A 125 -5.73 -14.22 -3.72
CA VAL A 125 -7.03 -14.43 -4.34
C VAL A 125 -7.09 -15.83 -4.95
N SER A 126 -8.14 -16.57 -4.61
CA SER A 126 -8.32 -17.96 -5.10
C SER A 126 -9.02 -18.03 -6.45
N THR A 127 -9.81 -17.01 -6.78
CA THR A 127 -10.53 -16.91 -8.05
C THR A 127 -10.08 -15.66 -8.76
N ILE A 128 -9.29 -15.83 -9.81
CA ILE A 128 -8.68 -14.73 -10.56
C ILE A 128 -9.48 -14.54 -11.83
N THR A 129 -9.96 -13.34 -12.08
CA THR A 129 -10.60 -12.94 -13.34
C THR A 129 -9.61 -12.25 -14.29
N ASP A 130 -8.41 -11.98 -13.82
CA ASP A 130 -7.37 -11.23 -14.52
C ASP A 130 -6.22 -12.09 -15.06
N ASP A 131 -6.22 -13.40 -14.80
CA ASP A 131 -5.18 -14.39 -15.16
C ASP A 131 -3.73 -13.97 -14.81
N LYS A 132 -3.55 -12.99 -13.94
CA LYS A 132 -2.23 -12.54 -13.50
C LYS A 132 -1.65 -13.45 -12.42
N GLU A 133 -0.37 -13.72 -12.51
CA GLU A 133 0.35 -14.46 -11.49
C GLU A 133 0.42 -13.64 -10.19
N ARG A 134 0.20 -14.32 -9.06
CA ARG A 134 0.29 -13.71 -7.73
C ARG A 134 1.61 -14.09 -7.08
N THR A 135 2.19 -13.15 -6.36
CA THR A 135 3.48 -13.35 -5.70
C THR A 135 3.38 -13.18 -4.19
N ASP A 136 4.20 -13.94 -3.44
CA ASP A 136 4.25 -13.85 -1.97
C ASP A 136 4.97 -12.58 -1.49
N PHE A 137 5.86 -12.07 -2.31
CA PHE A 137 6.60 -10.84 -2.04
C PHE A 137 7.04 -10.15 -3.32
N TYR A 138 7.34 -8.88 -3.19
CA TYR A 138 7.97 -8.08 -4.24
C TYR A 138 9.19 -7.35 -3.66
N SER A 139 10.26 -7.27 -4.44
CA SER A 139 11.52 -6.66 -4.01
C SER A 139 11.72 -5.32 -4.68
N ASP A 140 11.63 -4.24 -3.90
CA ASP A 140 11.90 -2.89 -4.38
C ASP A 140 12.22 -1.94 -3.21
N LYS A 141 12.52 -0.69 -3.52
CA LYS A 141 12.90 0.33 -2.55
C LYS A 141 11.72 0.98 -1.84
N ILE A 142 10.61 1.16 -2.54
CA ILE A 142 9.42 1.86 -2.04
C ILE A 142 8.20 0.94 -2.09
N GLY A 143 7.50 0.87 -0.96
CA GLY A 143 6.20 0.24 -0.85
C GLY A 143 5.22 1.13 -0.08
N LEU A 144 3.97 0.72 -0.04
CA LEU A 144 2.97 1.35 0.78
C LEU A 144 3.04 0.83 2.22
N MET A 145 2.38 1.51 3.14
CA MET A 145 2.19 0.97 4.48
C MET A 145 1.25 -0.22 4.45
N TYR A 146 1.40 -1.09 5.42
CA TYR A 146 0.44 -2.17 5.65
C TYR A 146 -0.77 -1.69 6.45
N PRO A 147 -1.95 -2.30 6.31
CA PRO A 147 -3.09 -2.07 7.20
C PRO A 147 -2.73 -2.24 8.69
N SER A 148 -1.89 -3.22 9.03
CA SER A 148 -1.41 -3.40 10.40
C SER A 148 -0.56 -2.23 10.91
N ASP A 149 0.24 -1.59 10.05
CA ASP A 149 1.02 -0.40 10.42
C ASP A 149 0.11 0.72 10.92
N TYR A 150 -1.07 0.91 10.30
CA TYR A 150 -2.07 1.86 10.77
C TYR A 150 -2.60 1.51 12.16
N GLY A 151 -2.93 0.24 12.40
CA GLY A 151 -3.36 -0.20 13.74
C GLY A 151 -2.30 0.00 14.81
N TYR A 152 -1.03 -0.24 14.48
CA TYR A 152 0.09 -0.04 15.41
C TYR A 152 0.51 1.42 15.57
N ALA A 153 0.09 2.32 14.70
CA ALA A 153 0.37 3.75 14.79
C ALA A 153 -0.40 4.45 15.91
N SER A 154 -1.41 3.81 16.49
CA SER A 154 -2.12 4.34 17.66
C SER A 154 -1.26 4.26 18.91
N SER A 155 -1.22 5.36 19.68
CA SER A 155 -0.60 5.36 21.01
C SER A 155 -1.40 4.58 22.06
N ASN A 156 -2.68 4.28 21.79
CA ASN A 156 -3.51 3.43 22.64
C ASN A 156 -3.22 1.95 22.35
N ALA A 157 -2.58 1.27 23.31
CA ALA A 157 -2.22 -0.14 23.18
C ALA A 157 -3.42 -1.07 22.94
N ALA A 158 -4.61 -0.72 23.44
CA ALA A 158 -5.83 -1.49 23.20
C ALA A 158 -6.18 -1.56 21.71
N CYS A 159 -5.82 -0.56 20.93
CA CYS A 159 -6.08 -0.50 19.48
C CYS A 159 -5.38 -1.58 18.68
N ARG A 160 -4.37 -2.20 19.23
CA ARG A 160 -3.63 -3.29 18.57
C ARG A 160 -4.40 -4.60 18.56
N ASN A 161 -5.31 -4.77 19.55
CA ASN A 161 -6.01 -6.03 19.81
C ASN A 161 -7.52 -5.94 19.64
N THR A 162 -8.07 -4.77 19.29
CA THR A 162 -9.50 -4.61 19.04
C THR A 162 -9.87 -4.92 17.60
N THR A 163 -11.02 -5.56 17.42
CA THR A 163 -11.56 -5.96 16.10
C THR A 163 -12.08 -4.78 15.27
N SER A 164 -11.98 -3.59 15.75
CA SER A 164 -12.27 -2.40 14.96
C SER A 164 -11.22 -1.36 15.27
N ILE A 165 -10.60 -0.84 14.24
CA ILE A 165 -9.83 0.40 14.30
C ILE A 165 -10.84 1.53 14.48
N VAL A 166 -11.51 1.51 15.63
CA VAL A 166 -12.69 2.34 15.97
C VAL A 166 -12.30 3.76 16.31
N SER A 167 -13.30 4.59 16.38
CA SER A 167 -13.25 6.03 16.66
C SER A 167 -12.24 6.45 17.74
N ASN A 168 -12.10 5.66 18.80
CA ASN A 168 -11.17 5.94 19.89
C ASN A 168 -9.69 5.68 19.54
N CYS A 169 -9.40 4.86 18.52
CA CYS A 169 -8.06 4.59 18.08
C CYS A 169 -7.53 5.65 17.12
N ARG A 170 -8.42 6.29 16.40
CA ARG A 170 -8.13 7.35 15.44
C ARG A 170 -7.55 8.60 16.11
N VAL A 171 -8.12 9.04 17.23
CA VAL A 171 -7.74 10.28 17.93
C VAL A 171 -6.28 10.24 18.40
N ASN A 172 -5.75 9.04 18.65
CA ASN A 172 -4.40 8.83 19.13
C ASN A 172 -3.48 8.16 18.07
N ASN A 173 -3.89 8.21 16.82
CA ASN A 173 -3.16 7.59 15.71
C ASN A 173 -2.47 8.67 14.87
N TRP A 174 -1.15 8.69 14.89
CA TRP A 174 -0.38 9.70 14.18
C TRP A 174 -0.49 9.61 12.65
N LEU A 175 -0.90 8.45 12.10
CA LEU A 175 -1.17 8.28 10.67
C LEU A 175 -2.56 8.79 10.27
N TYR A 176 -3.44 9.04 11.21
CA TYR A 176 -4.81 9.48 10.91
C TYR A 176 -4.90 10.83 10.20
N ALA A 177 -3.91 11.69 10.38
CA ALA A 177 -3.93 13.06 9.86
C ALA A 177 -3.79 13.16 8.32
N PHE A 178 -3.52 12.07 7.61
CA PHE A 178 -3.11 12.11 6.20
C PHE A 178 -4.25 11.91 5.19
N GLY A 179 -5.48 11.70 5.63
CA GLY A 179 -6.64 11.54 4.77
C GLY A 179 -6.84 10.12 4.22
N LEU A 180 -7.36 10.00 3.01
CA LEU A 180 -7.49 8.72 2.30
C LEU A 180 -6.14 8.33 1.72
N TYR A 181 -5.69 7.10 1.95
CA TYR A 181 -4.47 6.59 1.33
C TYR A 181 -4.51 5.07 1.18
N TRP A 182 -3.88 4.60 0.13
CA TRP A 182 -3.73 3.20 -0.17
C TRP A 182 -2.82 2.49 0.83
N THR A 183 -3.11 1.22 1.06
CA THR A 183 -2.21 0.31 1.78
C THR A 183 -1.66 -0.76 0.84
N LEU A 184 -0.64 -1.49 1.26
CA LEU A 184 0.01 -2.49 0.41
C LEU A 184 -0.80 -3.76 0.20
N SER A 185 -1.77 -4.03 1.07
CA SER A 185 -2.47 -5.31 1.09
C SER A 185 -3.69 -5.34 0.19
N SER A 186 -3.81 -6.39 -0.58
CA SER A 186 -4.97 -6.75 -1.37
C SER A 186 -6.00 -7.54 -0.57
N LEU A 187 -7.23 -7.61 -1.08
CA LEU A 187 -8.24 -8.52 -0.58
C LEU A 187 -8.05 -9.90 -1.24
N THR A 188 -8.32 -10.98 -0.47
CA THR A 188 -8.19 -12.36 -1.00
C THR A 188 -9.47 -12.91 -1.61
N THR A 189 -10.55 -12.13 -1.65
CA THR A 189 -11.87 -12.56 -2.16
C THR A 189 -12.12 -12.18 -3.59
N ASP A 190 -11.33 -11.27 -4.15
CA ASP A 190 -11.42 -10.84 -5.56
C ASP A 190 -10.06 -10.39 -6.10
N GLY A 191 -9.96 -10.18 -7.42
CA GLY A 191 -8.72 -9.82 -8.09
C GLY A 191 -8.46 -8.31 -8.22
N TYR A 192 -9.35 -7.45 -7.71
CA TYR A 192 -9.30 -6.00 -7.98
C TYR A 192 -9.45 -5.10 -6.76
N THR A 193 -9.72 -5.62 -5.58
CA THR A 193 -9.88 -4.80 -4.38
C THR A 193 -8.58 -4.69 -3.61
N ALA A 194 -8.10 -3.48 -3.43
CA ALA A 194 -7.04 -3.14 -2.49
C ALA A 194 -7.64 -2.47 -1.24
N LEU A 195 -6.86 -2.43 -0.17
CA LEU A 195 -7.29 -1.81 1.06
C LEU A 195 -6.79 -0.37 1.16
N SER A 196 -7.66 0.50 1.64
CA SER A 196 -7.32 1.88 1.94
C SER A 196 -7.65 2.24 3.38
N VAL A 197 -6.93 3.21 3.91
CA VAL A 197 -7.32 3.90 5.14
C VAL A 197 -8.14 5.12 4.77
N TYR A 198 -9.34 5.22 5.33
CA TYR A 198 -10.25 6.34 5.09
C TYR A 198 -10.39 7.21 6.33
N SER A 199 -10.27 8.52 6.16
CA SER A 199 -10.26 9.46 7.28
C SER A 199 -11.63 9.80 7.86
N THR A 200 -12.73 9.47 7.16
CA THR A 200 -14.11 9.70 7.64
C THR A 200 -15.02 8.55 7.23
N PRO A 201 -15.80 7.99 8.12
CA PRO A 201 -15.73 8.05 9.55
C PRO A 201 -15.09 6.82 10.20
N GLN A 202 -13.89 6.34 9.87
CA GLN A 202 -13.20 5.55 10.86
C GLN A 202 -12.64 4.17 10.56
N ASN A 203 -12.67 3.65 9.35
CA ASN A 203 -12.31 2.25 9.13
C ASN A 203 -11.28 2.09 8.00
N LEU A 204 -10.49 1.04 8.10
CA LEU A 204 -9.96 0.40 6.90
C LEU A 204 -11.14 0.03 6.01
N GLN A 205 -11.17 0.50 4.81
CA GLN A 205 -12.23 0.21 3.86
C GLN A 205 -11.68 -0.58 2.68
N TYR A 206 -12.56 -1.37 2.11
CA TYR A 206 -12.37 -1.90 0.79
C TYR A 206 -12.55 -0.77 -0.21
N THR A 207 -11.61 -0.59 -1.09
CA THR A 207 -11.72 0.41 -2.15
C THR A 207 -11.39 -0.27 -3.46
N PHE A 208 -12.27 -0.14 -4.43
CA PHE A 208 -11.98 -0.50 -5.81
C PHE A 208 -11.01 0.54 -6.37
N HIS A 209 -10.09 0.10 -7.16
CA HIS A 209 -9.21 0.98 -7.90
C HIS A 209 -9.70 1.26 -9.30
#